data_c09d8c815ec77012dc7ff4643289abce
#
_entry.id   c09d8c815ec77012dc7ff4643289abce
#
_cell.length_a   1.000
_cell.length_b   1.000
_cell.length_c   1.000
_cell.angle_alpha   90.00
_cell.angle_beta   90.00
_cell.angle_gamma   90.00
#
_symmetry.space_group_name_H-M   'P 1'
#
loop_
_entity.id
_entity.type
_entity.pdbx_description
1 polymer ?
#
loop_
_entity_poly.entity_id
_entity_poly.type
_entity_poly.pdbx_seq_one_letter_code
_entity_poly.pdbx_strand_id
1 'polypeptide(L)'
;MSDKNNNEDPQPPSGIIEKVKKYFRNPFFIKTQSVSEVTDFLKDALDQNVIDKEAESIASKAIKLGDITVKEIMIPKVDMVTIQIDENTTDVITKIIESGHSRYPVLGSERDEVVGILLAKDILPKLFKGITDFHLTDMLRDPNVVPESKKADSLLEEFKQDRRHLAVVIDEYGAVCGLITIEDILEELVGEIEDEHDVEEQEILEISENKFYV
;
A
#
# COMPACT_ATOMS: atom_id res chain seq x y z
N MET A 1 -19.99 8.78 83.20
CA MET A 1 -20.19 7.55 82.44
C MET A 1 -20.17 7.98 81.02
N SER A 2 -19.03 7.78 80.37
CA SER A 2 -18.81 8.22 78.97
C SER A 2 -18.41 6.97 78.18
N ASP A 3 -19.29 6.49 77.34
CA ASP A 3 -18.99 5.45 76.41
C ASP A 3 -18.43 6.07 75.12
N LYS A 4 -17.16 5.80 74.85
CA LYS A 4 -16.53 6.10 73.57
C LYS A 4 -16.75 4.90 72.67
N ASN A 5 -17.66 5.01 71.67
CA ASN A 5 -17.73 4.10 70.55
C ASN A 5 -16.56 4.38 69.60
N ASN A 6 -15.62 3.50 69.57
CA ASN A 6 -14.63 3.40 68.52
C ASN A 6 -15.26 2.62 67.36
N ASN A 7 -15.68 3.33 66.32
CA ASN A 7 -15.95 2.73 65.01
C ASN A 7 -14.62 2.71 64.25
N GLU A 8 -13.88 1.63 64.33
CA GLU A 8 -12.82 1.33 63.39
C GLU A 8 -13.41 0.72 62.11
N ASP A 9 -13.36 1.45 61.01
CA ASP A 9 -13.68 0.91 59.69
C ASP A 9 -12.77 -0.27 59.38
N PRO A 10 -13.30 -1.40 58.90
CA PRO A 10 -12.49 -2.57 58.60
C PRO A 10 -11.55 -2.26 57.42
N GLN A 11 -10.25 -2.23 57.73
CA GLN A 11 -9.21 -2.11 56.69
C GLN A 11 -9.26 -3.33 55.77
N PRO A 12 -9.26 -3.15 54.44
CA PRO A 12 -9.27 -4.27 53.52
C PRO A 12 -7.98 -5.07 53.62
N PRO A 13 -8.03 -6.41 53.52
CA PRO A 13 -6.87 -7.29 53.68
C PRO A 13 -5.77 -6.93 52.67
N SER A 14 -4.55 -6.80 53.16
CA SER A 14 -3.36 -6.32 52.41
C SER A 14 -3.10 -7.03 51.06
N GLY A 15 -3.58 -8.29 50.91
CA GLY A 15 -3.49 -9.06 49.67
C GLY A 15 -4.40 -8.58 48.53
N ILE A 16 -5.46 -7.83 48.84
CA ILE A 16 -6.35 -7.26 47.81
C ILE A 16 -5.70 -6.03 47.18
N ILE A 17 -5.04 -5.21 47.99
CA ILE A 17 -4.34 -4.01 47.52
C ILE A 17 -3.16 -4.38 46.58
N GLU A 18 -2.44 -5.45 46.87
CA GLU A 18 -1.38 -5.95 45.97
C GLU A 18 -1.94 -6.56 44.68
N LYS A 19 -3.03 -7.31 44.74
CA LYS A 19 -3.71 -7.80 43.51
C LYS A 19 -4.27 -6.65 42.67
N VAL A 20 -4.89 -5.65 43.29
CA VAL A 20 -5.38 -4.47 42.59
C VAL A 20 -4.23 -3.65 42.00
N LYS A 21 -3.12 -3.48 42.73
CA LYS A 21 -1.90 -2.84 42.18
C LYS A 21 -1.30 -3.63 41.01
N LYS A 22 -1.41 -4.98 41.01
CA LYS A 22 -0.96 -5.82 39.91
C LYS A 22 -1.86 -5.66 38.67
N TYR A 23 -3.17 -5.42 38.86
CA TYR A 23 -4.13 -5.13 37.79
C TYR A 23 -4.00 -3.68 37.26
N PHE A 24 -3.64 -2.71 38.11
CA PHE A 24 -3.39 -1.32 37.70
C PHE A 24 -1.93 -1.06 37.27
N ARG A 25 -1.02 -2.00 37.44
CA ARG A 25 0.25 -2.07 36.70
C ARG A 25 0.01 -2.68 35.32
N ASN A 26 -1.02 -2.20 34.65
CA ASN A 26 -1.28 -2.58 33.28
C ASN A 26 -0.18 -1.92 32.42
N PRO A 27 0.63 -2.67 31.68
CA PRO A 27 1.66 -2.12 30.81
C PRO A 27 1.08 -1.33 29.62
N PHE A 28 -0.25 -1.14 29.57
CA PHE A 28 -0.95 -0.38 28.54
C PHE A 28 -0.70 1.15 28.57
N PHE A 29 0.02 1.66 29.57
CA PHE A 29 0.59 3.01 29.53
C PHE A 29 2.10 2.95 29.26
N ILE A 30 2.55 2.02 28.41
CA ILE A 30 3.85 2.17 27.75
C ILE A 30 3.68 3.37 26.83
N LYS A 31 4.26 4.49 27.21
CA LYS A 31 4.43 5.64 26.36
C LYS A 31 5.44 5.20 25.31
N THR A 32 4.96 4.51 24.28
CA THR A 32 5.77 4.10 23.12
C THR A 32 6.42 5.35 22.56
N GLN A 33 7.75 5.42 22.66
CA GLN A 33 8.54 6.58 22.25
C GLN A 33 9.17 6.38 20.86
N SER A 34 9.05 5.17 20.31
CA SER A 34 9.66 4.83 19.02
C SER A 34 8.84 3.79 18.25
N VAL A 35 8.98 3.81 16.93
CA VAL A 35 8.41 2.79 16.02
C VAL A 35 8.89 1.39 16.38
N SER A 36 10.17 1.25 16.81
CA SER A 36 10.73 -0.05 17.22
C SER A 36 9.98 -0.67 18.40
N GLU A 37 9.60 0.11 19.40
CA GLU A 37 8.84 -0.38 20.56
C GLU A 37 7.45 -0.89 20.16
N VAL A 38 6.79 -0.24 19.18
CA VAL A 38 5.50 -0.72 18.65
C VAL A 38 5.68 -2.03 17.91
N THR A 39 6.72 -2.16 17.10
CA THR A 39 7.04 -3.39 16.37
C THR A 39 7.36 -4.55 17.32
N ASP A 40 8.12 -4.29 18.41
CA ASP A 40 8.41 -5.31 19.42
C ASP A 40 7.14 -5.75 20.15
N PHE A 41 6.22 -4.81 20.43
CA PHE A 41 4.92 -5.15 21.01
C PHE A 41 4.07 -6.05 20.08
N LEU A 42 4.09 -5.80 18.77
CA LEU A 42 3.40 -6.66 17.80
C LEU A 42 3.98 -8.09 17.78
N LYS A 43 5.32 -8.22 17.85
CA LYS A 43 5.97 -9.52 17.96
C LYS A 43 5.58 -10.27 19.26
N ASP A 44 5.58 -9.57 20.39
CA ASP A 44 5.14 -10.14 21.65
C ASP A 44 3.67 -10.63 21.58
N ALA A 45 2.81 -9.87 20.89
CA ALA A 45 1.40 -10.25 20.68
C ALA A 45 1.27 -11.51 19.80
N LEU A 46 2.12 -11.65 18.77
CA LEU A 46 2.22 -12.85 17.94
C LEU A 46 2.68 -14.05 18.76
N ASP A 47 3.77 -13.91 19.54
CA ASP A 47 4.32 -14.98 20.38
C ASP A 47 3.32 -15.48 21.43
N GLN A 48 2.43 -14.61 21.90
CA GLN A 48 1.34 -14.92 22.83
C GLN A 48 0.07 -15.44 22.12
N ASN A 49 0.07 -15.60 20.80
CA ASN A 49 -1.08 -16.00 19.98
C ASN A 49 -2.31 -15.06 20.14
N VAL A 50 -2.09 -13.76 20.40
CA VAL A 50 -3.14 -12.74 20.45
C VAL A 50 -3.52 -12.29 19.03
N ILE A 51 -2.53 -12.25 18.14
CA ILE A 51 -2.67 -11.99 16.72
C ILE A 51 -1.99 -13.10 15.93
N ASP A 52 -2.37 -13.29 14.67
CA ASP A 52 -1.71 -14.21 13.76
C ASP A 52 -0.52 -13.54 13.03
N LYS A 53 0.24 -14.33 12.28
CA LYS A 53 1.44 -13.86 11.56
C LYS A 53 1.09 -12.85 10.48
N GLU A 54 -0.03 -13.01 9.82
CA GLU A 54 -0.48 -12.10 8.75
C GLU A 54 -0.85 -10.72 9.32
N ALA A 55 -1.63 -10.68 10.39
CA ALA A 55 -1.99 -9.43 11.07
C ALA A 55 -0.75 -8.71 11.62
N GLU A 56 0.22 -9.42 12.20
CA GLU A 56 1.50 -8.83 12.64
C GLU A 56 2.24 -8.22 11.46
N SER A 57 2.37 -8.95 10.36
CA SER A 57 3.07 -8.51 9.14
C SER A 57 2.46 -7.25 8.57
N ILE A 58 1.14 -7.23 8.35
CA ILE A 58 0.40 -6.05 7.82
C ILE A 58 0.56 -4.86 8.76
N ALA A 59 0.40 -5.04 10.07
CA ALA A 59 0.54 -3.96 11.04
C ALA A 59 1.96 -3.38 11.04
N SER A 60 2.98 -4.24 11.00
CA SER A 60 4.39 -3.83 10.94
C SER A 60 4.72 -3.07 9.65
N LYS A 61 4.21 -3.52 8.49
CA LYS A 61 4.36 -2.84 7.21
C LYS A 61 3.63 -1.49 7.19
N ALA A 62 2.41 -1.43 7.74
CA ALA A 62 1.64 -0.19 7.83
C ALA A 62 2.35 0.90 8.65
N ILE A 63 3.01 0.52 9.74
CA ILE A 63 3.80 1.45 10.55
C ILE A 63 5.00 2.00 9.75
N LYS A 64 5.63 1.17 8.93
CA LYS A 64 6.80 1.54 8.13
C LYS A 64 6.45 2.35 6.87
N LEU A 65 5.21 2.25 6.39
CA LEU A 65 4.77 2.94 5.16
C LEU A 65 5.02 4.45 5.21
N GLY A 66 4.90 5.07 6.39
CA GLY A 66 5.21 6.49 6.60
C GLY A 66 6.68 6.87 6.40
N ASP A 67 7.59 5.89 6.40
CA ASP A 67 9.02 6.11 6.15
C ASP A 67 9.38 5.92 4.67
N ILE A 68 8.54 5.22 3.89
CA ILE A 68 8.75 4.92 2.47
C ILE A 68 8.40 6.16 1.63
N THR A 69 9.23 6.46 0.62
CA THR A 69 8.95 7.50 -0.37
C THR A 69 8.41 6.89 -1.66
N VAL A 70 7.67 7.69 -2.43
CA VAL A 70 7.16 7.30 -3.75
C VAL A 70 8.28 6.79 -4.65
N LYS A 71 9.47 7.40 -4.60
CA LYS A 71 10.65 6.99 -5.37
C LYS A 71 11.03 5.52 -5.18
N GLU A 72 10.83 5.00 -3.97
CA GLU A 72 11.25 3.64 -3.60
C GLU A 72 10.34 2.55 -4.17
N ILE A 73 9.07 2.91 -4.46
CA ILE A 73 8.03 1.96 -4.87
C ILE A 73 7.37 2.28 -6.22
N MET A 74 7.74 3.42 -6.86
CA MET A 74 7.20 3.79 -8.16
C MET A 74 7.67 2.86 -9.27
N ILE A 75 6.86 2.73 -10.32
CA ILE A 75 7.28 2.16 -11.59
C ILE A 75 8.17 3.19 -12.30
N PRO A 76 9.46 2.87 -12.56
CA PRO A 76 10.37 3.80 -13.23
C PRO A 76 9.91 4.15 -14.65
N LYS A 77 10.28 5.33 -15.13
CA LYS A 77 9.90 5.81 -16.48
C LYS A 77 10.22 4.84 -17.60
N VAL A 78 11.30 4.09 -17.51
CA VAL A 78 11.74 3.13 -18.53
C VAL A 78 10.78 1.94 -18.67
N ASP A 79 10.05 1.64 -17.60
CA ASP A 79 9.11 0.52 -17.52
C ASP A 79 7.65 0.97 -17.72
N MET A 80 7.41 2.28 -17.88
CA MET A 80 6.07 2.81 -18.08
C MET A 80 5.54 2.49 -19.47
N VAL A 81 4.31 1.98 -19.53
CA VAL A 81 3.55 1.93 -20.77
C VAL A 81 2.82 3.26 -20.96
N THR A 82 3.22 4.04 -21.95
CA THR A 82 2.67 5.36 -22.24
C THR A 82 2.10 5.43 -23.67
N ILE A 83 1.24 6.41 -23.92
CA ILE A 83 0.65 6.70 -25.22
C ILE A 83 1.13 8.08 -25.65
N GLN A 84 1.47 8.27 -26.94
CA GLN A 84 1.76 9.59 -27.47
C GLN A 84 0.45 10.24 -27.92
N ILE A 85 0.32 11.56 -27.74
CA ILE A 85 -0.91 12.29 -28.06
C ILE A 85 -1.26 12.23 -29.56
N ASP A 86 -0.26 12.10 -30.42
CA ASP A 86 -0.35 12.01 -31.87
C ASP A 86 -0.30 10.56 -32.40
N GLU A 87 -0.28 9.57 -31.48
CA GLU A 87 -0.30 8.16 -31.84
C GLU A 87 -1.63 7.79 -32.51
N ASN A 88 -1.57 6.97 -33.55
CA ASN A 88 -2.80 6.58 -34.25
C ASN A 88 -3.67 5.66 -33.40
N THR A 89 -4.97 5.75 -33.58
CA THR A 89 -5.95 5.02 -32.75
C THR A 89 -5.75 3.51 -32.75
N THR A 90 -5.33 2.94 -33.89
CA THR A 90 -5.13 1.48 -34.00
C THR A 90 -3.97 1.03 -33.12
N ASP A 91 -2.85 1.77 -33.11
CA ASP A 91 -1.68 1.45 -32.30
C ASP A 91 -2.00 1.62 -30.80
N VAL A 92 -2.75 2.67 -30.45
CA VAL A 92 -3.25 2.88 -29.08
C VAL A 92 -4.08 1.69 -28.60
N ILE A 93 -5.03 1.23 -29.42
CA ILE A 93 -5.88 0.08 -29.09
C ILE A 93 -5.03 -1.19 -28.94
N THR A 94 -4.10 -1.43 -29.86
CA THR A 94 -3.19 -2.59 -29.81
C THR A 94 -2.38 -2.58 -28.51
N LYS A 95 -1.77 -1.44 -28.20
CA LYS A 95 -0.99 -1.25 -26.97
C LYS A 95 -1.81 -1.54 -25.70
N ILE A 96 -3.06 -1.07 -25.66
CA ILE A 96 -3.98 -1.31 -24.55
C ILE A 96 -4.31 -2.81 -24.40
N ILE A 97 -4.55 -3.51 -25.52
CA ILE A 97 -4.86 -4.94 -25.51
C ILE A 97 -3.64 -5.75 -25.03
N GLU A 98 -2.47 -5.44 -25.54
CA GLU A 98 -1.23 -6.17 -25.24
C GLU A 98 -0.76 -5.98 -23.80
N SER A 99 -0.86 -4.73 -23.27
CA SER A 99 -0.39 -4.44 -21.93
C SER A 99 -1.41 -4.71 -20.82
N GLY A 100 -2.70 -4.72 -21.13
CA GLY A 100 -3.79 -5.05 -20.19
C GLY A 100 -4.02 -4.01 -19.09
N HIS A 101 -3.34 -2.86 -19.10
CA HIS A 101 -3.52 -1.86 -18.05
C HIS A 101 -4.85 -1.11 -18.16
N SER A 102 -5.31 -0.57 -17.05
CA SER A 102 -6.56 0.21 -16.99
C SER A 102 -6.37 1.70 -17.29
N ARG A 103 -5.16 2.24 -17.06
CA ARG A 103 -4.84 3.67 -17.14
C ARG A 103 -3.49 3.88 -17.80
N TYR A 104 -3.44 4.85 -18.70
CA TYR A 104 -2.24 5.15 -19.48
C TYR A 104 -1.92 6.63 -19.37
N PRO A 105 -0.72 7.03 -18.93
CA PRO A 105 -0.23 8.38 -19.10
C PRO A 105 -0.09 8.69 -20.59
N VAL A 106 -0.64 9.84 -21.00
CA VAL A 106 -0.54 10.35 -22.36
C VAL A 106 0.48 11.47 -22.38
N LEU A 107 1.51 11.29 -23.20
CA LEU A 107 2.59 12.24 -23.36
C LEU A 107 2.30 13.19 -24.51
N GLY A 108 2.63 14.46 -24.32
CA GLY A 108 2.56 15.50 -25.35
C GLY A 108 3.74 15.41 -26.32
N SER A 109 3.80 16.41 -27.21
CA SER A 109 4.89 16.53 -28.20
C SER A 109 6.19 17.05 -27.57
N GLU A 110 6.11 17.72 -26.43
CA GLU A 110 7.28 18.18 -25.70
C GLU A 110 7.84 17.06 -24.80
N ARG A 111 9.13 17.13 -24.56
CA ARG A 111 9.81 16.13 -23.75
C ARG A 111 9.28 16.18 -22.31
N ASP A 112 8.87 15.02 -21.79
CA ASP A 112 8.38 14.83 -20.42
C ASP A 112 7.05 15.56 -20.09
N GLU A 113 6.32 16.05 -21.09
CA GLU A 113 5.00 16.63 -20.93
C GLU A 113 3.95 15.52 -20.80
N VAL A 114 3.28 15.43 -19.65
CA VAL A 114 2.10 14.57 -19.48
C VAL A 114 0.85 15.42 -19.69
N VAL A 115 0.17 15.22 -20.81
CA VAL A 115 -1.04 15.98 -21.18
C VAL A 115 -2.32 15.40 -20.55
N GLY A 116 -2.30 14.17 -20.05
CA GLY A 116 -3.45 13.57 -19.39
C GLY A 116 -3.31 12.09 -19.13
N ILE A 117 -4.37 11.51 -18.58
CA ILE A 117 -4.51 10.08 -18.35
C ILE A 117 -5.67 9.54 -19.17
N LEU A 118 -5.40 8.56 -20.03
CA LEU A 118 -6.41 7.81 -20.77
C LEU A 118 -6.85 6.60 -19.94
N LEU A 119 -8.16 6.40 -19.83
CA LEU A 119 -8.71 5.18 -19.25
C LEU A 119 -9.11 4.22 -20.37
N ALA A 120 -8.60 2.98 -20.35
CA ALA A 120 -8.92 1.96 -21.34
C ALA A 120 -10.44 1.75 -21.53
N LYS A 121 -11.20 1.78 -20.44
CA LYS A 121 -12.65 1.62 -20.46
C LYS A 121 -13.39 2.74 -21.24
N ASP A 122 -12.80 3.94 -21.34
CA ASP A 122 -13.45 5.07 -22.00
C ASP A 122 -13.42 4.91 -23.55
N ILE A 123 -12.53 4.05 -24.06
CA ILE A 123 -12.48 3.67 -25.49
C ILE A 123 -13.59 2.67 -25.85
N LEU A 124 -13.98 1.77 -24.96
CA LEU A 124 -14.93 0.68 -25.24
C LEU A 124 -16.24 1.14 -25.88
N PRO A 125 -16.92 2.23 -25.44
CA PRO A 125 -18.14 2.70 -26.08
C PRO A 125 -17.95 3.16 -27.53
N LYS A 126 -16.75 3.64 -27.90
CA LYS A 126 -16.44 4.05 -29.28
C LYS A 126 -16.26 2.82 -30.15
N LEU A 127 -15.50 1.84 -29.70
CA LEU A 127 -15.30 0.57 -30.41
C LEU A 127 -16.62 -0.17 -30.62
N PHE A 128 -17.47 -0.23 -29.60
CA PHE A 128 -18.77 -0.85 -29.68
C PHE A 128 -19.68 -0.21 -30.78
N LYS A 129 -19.54 1.11 -30.99
CA LYS A 129 -20.25 1.84 -32.05
C LYS A 129 -19.55 1.76 -33.42
N GLY A 130 -18.45 1.03 -33.52
CA GLY A 130 -17.67 0.93 -34.77
C GLY A 130 -16.87 2.19 -35.09
N ILE A 131 -16.68 3.09 -34.11
CA ILE A 131 -15.90 4.31 -34.26
C ILE A 131 -14.43 3.98 -33.98
N THR A 132 -13.62 3.91 -35.02
CA THR A 132 -12.19 3.58 -34.95
C THR A 132 -11.29 4.80 -35.12
N ASP A 133 -11.86 5.95 -35.45
CA ASP A 133 -11.15 7.22 -35.55
C ASP A 133 -11.73 8.21 -34.54
N PHE A 134 -10.93 8.58 -33.54
CA PHE A 134 -11.29 9.49 -32.46
C PHE A 134 -10.06 10.25 -31.95
N HIS A 135 -10.27 11.47 -31.48
CA HIS A 135 -9.21 12.23 -30.86
C HIS A 135 -9.03 11.83 -29.39
N LEU A 136 -7.79 11.52 -29.00
CA LEU A 136 -7.45 11.16 -27.63
C LEU A 136 -7.76 12.30 -26.66
N THR A 137 -7.53 13.54 -27.09
CA THR A 137 -7.76 14.76 -26.30
C THR A 137 -9.16 14.85 -25.68
N ASP A 138 -10.18 14.31 -26.38
CA ASP A 138 -11.57 14.36 -25.92
C ASP A 138 -11.87 13.40 -24.76
N MET A 139 -10.93 12.53 -24.43
CA MET A 139 -11.09 11.45 -23.44
C MET A 139 -10.07 11.52 -22.29
N LEU A 140 -9.14 12.47 -22.38
CA LEU A 140 -8.13 12.60 -21.34
C LEU A 140 -8.72 13.17 -20.05
N ARG A 141 -8.20 12.67 -18.94
CA ARG A 141 -8.44 13.21 -17.61
C ARG A 141 -7.19 13.94 -17.12
N ASP A 142 -7.38 14.93 -16.26
CA ASP A 142 -6.27 15.67 -15.67
C ASP A 142 -5.32 14.70 -14.93
N PRO A 143 -4.00 14.77 -15.20
CA PRO A 143 -3.03 13.94 -14.54
C PRO A 143 -2.92 14.33 -13.05
N ASN A 144 -2.74 13.37 -12.19
CA ASN A 144 -2.27 13.62 -10.83
C ASN A 144 -0.74 13.58 -10.86
N VAL A 145 -0.10 14.67 -10.47
CA VAL A 145 1.37 14.78 -10.50
C VAL A 145 1.88 14.93 -9.08
N VAL A 146 2.84 14.10 -8.70
CA VAL A 146 3.41 14.08 -7.36
C VAL A 146 4.95 14.05 -7.42
N PRO A 147 5.64 14.68 -6.46
CA PRO A 147 7.10 14.61 -6.40
C PRO A 147 7.55 13.22 -5.91
N GLU A 148 8.69 12.75 -6.39
CA GLU A 148 9.29 11.46 -5.99
C GLU A 148 9.62 11.37 -4.49
N SER A 149 9.84 12.51 -3.83
CA SER A 149 10.12 12.60 -2.39
C SER A 149 8.87 12.50 -1.49
N LYS A 150 7.67 12.45 -2.07
CA LYS A 150 6.43 12.33 -1.31
C LYS A 150 6.39 11.03 -0.53
N LYS A 151 5.79 11.05 0.67
CA LYS A 151 5.58 9.85 1.47
C LYS A 151 4.43 9.01 0.94
N ALA A 152 4.62 7.68 0.94
CA ALA A 152 3.65 6.73 0.40
C ALA A 152 2.32 6.74 1.18
N ASP A 153 2.36 6.87 2.51
CA ASP A 153 1.18 7.00 3.36
C ASP A 153 0.34 8.23 3.00
N SER A 154 1.00 9.38 2.81
CA SER A 154 0.34 10.63 2.43
C SER A 154 -0.29 10.53 1.04
N LEU A 155 0.38 9.86 0.09
CA LEU A 155 -0.17 9.63 -1.24
C LEU A 155 -1.37 8.68 -1.21
N LEU A 156 -1.33 7.65 -0.36
CA LEU A 156 -2.45 6.73 -0.17
C LEU A 156 -3.70 7.47 0.33
N GLU A 157 -3.53 8.41 1.27
CA GLU A 157 -4.64 9.24 1.74
C GLU A 157 -5.22 10.12 0.63
N GLU A 158 -4.38 10.75 -0.19
CA GLU A 158 -4.83 11.54 -1.34
C GLU A 158 -5.58 10.69 -2.37
N PHE A 159 -5.06 9.51 -2.71
CA PHE A 159 -5.75 8.60 -3.61
C PHE A 159 -7.15 8.25 -3.12
N LYS A 160 -7.31 8.01 -1.81
CA LYS A 160 -8.62 7.73 -1.19
C LYS A 160 -9.56 8.93 -1.22
N GLN A 161 -9.06 10.13 -0.89
CA GLN A 161 -9.85 11.35 -0.83
C GLN A 161 -10.33 11.79 -2.21
N ASP A 162 -9.42 11.78 -3.20
CA ASP A 162 -9.67 12.27 -4.55
C ASP A 162 -10.21 11.19 -5.49
N ARG A 163 -10.33 9.93 -5.00
CA ARG A 163 -10.73 8.76 -5.81
C ARG A 163 -9.85 8.59 -7.05
N ARG A 164 -8.57 8.85 -6.88
CA ARG A 164 -7.55 8.64 -7.92
C ARG A 164 -6.83 7.33 -7.65
N HIS A 165 -6.31 6.69 -8.68
CA HIS A 165 -5.64 5.40 -8.59
C HIS A 165 -4.28 5.40 -9.25
N LEU A 166 -3.89 6.50 -9.87
CA LEU A 166 -2.61 6.65 -10.56
C LEU A 166 -2.12 8.08 -10.38
N ALA A 167 -0.82 8.23 -10.14
CA ALA A 167 -0.11 9.50 -10.18
C ALA A 167 1.14 9.38 -11.05
N VAL A 168 1.44 10.45 -11.78
CA VAL A 168 2.71 10.61 -12.50
C VAL A 168 3.71 11.20 -11.54
N VAL A 169 4.89 10.61 -11.48
CA VAL A 169 5.95 11.01 -10.55
C VAL A 169 6.96 11.90 -11.28
N ILE A 170 7.28 13.03 -10.65
CA ILE A 170 8.26 13.98 -11.16
C ILE A 170 9.44 14.14 -10.20
N ASP A 171 10.60 14.43 -10.77
CA ASP A 171 11.79 14.80 -10.02
C ASP A 171 11.78 16.27 -9.58
N GLU A 172 12.85 16.75 -8.94
CA GLU A 172 13.02 18.13 -8.47
C GLU A 172 13.14 19.17 -9.59
N TYR A 173 13.34 18.72 -10.83
CA TYR A 173 13.42 19.57 -12.03
C TYR A 173 12.09 19.61 -12.79
N GLY A 174 11.09 18.84 -12.33
CA GLY A 174 9.80 18.71 -12.98
C GLY A 174 9.77 17.71 -14.14
N ALA A 175 10.85 16.91 -14.33
CA ALA A 175 10.86 15.89 -15.34
C ALA A 175 10.15 14.61 -14.82
N VAL A 176 9.43 13.93 -15.72
CA VAL A 176 8.76 12.66 -15.40
C VAL A 176 9.81 11.59 -15.15
N CYS A 177 9.82 11.02 -13.95
CA CYS A 177 10.72 9.95 -13.53
C CYS A 177 10.02 8.59 -13.35
N GLY A 178 8.69 8.57 -13.23
CA GLY A 178 7.93 7.34 -13.07
C GLY A 178 6.43 7.54 -12.99
N LEU A 179 5.73 6.49 -12.64
CA LEU A 179 4.33 6.52 -12.20
C LEU A 179 4.16 5.65 -10.95
N ILE A 180 3.09 5.88 -10.21
CA ILE A 180 2.71 5.06 -9.06
C ILE A 180 1.21 4.88 -9.06
N THR A 181 0.76 3.69 -8.69
CA THR A 181 -0.65 3.36 -8.52
C THR A 181 -1.00 3.13 -7.05
N ILE A 182 -2.28 3.10 -6.73
CA ILE A 182 -2.74 2.75 -5.38
C ILE A 182 -2.42 1.27 -5.09
N GLU A 183 -2.45 0.45 -6.12
CA GLU A 183 -2.13 -0.98 -6.07
C GLU A 183 -0.68 -1.18 -5.60
N ASP A 184 0.31 -0.43 -6.12
CA ASP A 184 1.72 -0.49 -5.69
C ASP A 184 1.87 -0.18 -4.19
N ILE A 185 1.14 0.82 -3.68
CA ILE A 185 1.18 1.17 -2.25
C ILE A 185 0.51 0.09 -1.39
N LEU A 186 -0.57 -0.52 -1.87
CA LEU A 186 -1.25 -1.60 -1.17
C LEU A 186 -0.42 -2.88 -1.13
N GLU A 187 0.35 -3.15 -2.18
CA GLU A 187 1.29 -4.27 -2.23
C GLU A 187 2.37 -4.16 -1.14
N GLU A 188 2.87 -2.96 -0.85
CA GLU A 188 3.77 -2.71 0.28
C GLU A 188 3.14 -3.07 1.64
N LEU A 189 1.81 -2.98 1.77
CA LEU A 189 1.10 -3.32 3.00
C LEU A 189 0.82 -4.82 3.13
N VAL A 190 0.28 -5.42 2.05
CA VAL A 190 -0.20 -6.81 2.07
C VAL A 190 0.92 -7.78 1.67
N GLY A 191 1.85 -7.36 0.81
CA GLY A 191 2.80 -8.22 0.10
C GLY A 191 2.19 -8.72 -1.20
N GLU A 192 2.96 -9.50 -1.94
CA GLU A 192 2.44 -10.20 -3.12
C GLU A 192 1.24 -11.04 -2.70
N ILE A 193 0.11 -10.82 -3.37
CA ILE A 193 -1.07 -11.67 -3.21
C ILE A 193 -0.75 -12.88 -4.10
N GLU A 194 -0.38 -14.00 -3.47
CA GLU A 194 -0.21 -15.27 -4.18
C GLU A 194 -1.49 -15.53 -4.98
N ASP A 195 -1.36 -15.66 -6.31
CA ASP A 195 -2.49 -16.02 -7.16
C ASP A 195 -2.88 -17.47 -6.84
N GLU A 196 -4.18 -17.78 -6.80
CA GLU A 196 -4.71 -19.15 -6.59
C GLU A 196 -4.12 -20.18 -7.60
N HIS A 197 -3.37 -19.70 -8.59
CA HIS A 197 -2.68 -20.48 -9.61
C HIS A 197 -1.16 -20.53 -9.46
N ASP A 198 -0.58 -19.87 -8.46
CA ASP A 198 0.84 -20.03 -8.13
C ASP A 198 1.02 -21.44 -7.54
N VAL A 199 1.34 -22.36 -8.42
CA VAL A 199 1.79 -23.70 -8.02
C VAL A 199 3.11 -23.48 -7.30
N GLU A 200 3.15 -23.71 -5.97
CA GLU A 200 4.41 -23.85 -5.24
C GLU A 200 5.32 -24.74 -6.08
N GLU A 201 6.40 -24.19 -6.64
CA GLU A 201 7.47 -25.01 -7.18
C GLU A 201 8.00 -25.85 -6.00
N GLN A 202 7.57 -27.10 -5.96
CA GLN A 202 8.06 -28.02 -4.96
C GLN A 202 9.57 -28.09 -5.14
N GLU A 203 10.33 -27.59 -4.16
CA GLU A 203 11.79 -27.71 -4.17
C GLU A 203 12.10 -29.21 -4.25
N ILE A 204 12.67 -29.64 -5.37
CA ILE A 204 13.14 -31.00 -5.55
C ILE A 204 14.38 -31.16 -4.70
N LEU A 205 14.23 -31.69 -3.49
CA LEU A 205 15.36 -32.00 -2.60
C LEU A 205 15.96 -33.35 -2.99
N GLU A 206 17.20 -33.34 -3.45
CA GLU A 206 17.99 -34.56 -3.65
C GLU A 206 18.41 -35.10 -2.28
N ILE A 207 17.82 -36.24 -1.86
CA ILE A 207 18.08 -36.86 -0.56
C ILE A 207 19.26 -37.83 -0.60
N SER A 208 19.53 -38.42 -1.77
CA SER A 208 20.71 -39.24 -2.05
C SER A 208 20.81 -39.51 -3.54
N GLU A 209 21.96 -40.04 -4.00
CA GLU A 209 22.18 -40.38 -5.43
C GLU A 209 20.96 -41.15 -5.99
N ASN A 210 20.19 -40.48 -6.89
CA ASN A 210 18.95 -40.99 -7.54
C ASN A 210 17.67 -41.11 -6.69
N LYS A 211 17.52 -40.34 -5.60
CA LYS A 211 16.24 -40.23 -4.86
C LYS A 211 15.88 -38.76 -4.65
N PHE A 212 14.77 -38.36 -5.22
CA PHE A 212 14.20 -37.00 -5.11
C PHE A 212 12.88 -37.07 -4.33
N TYR A 213 12.61 -36.03 -3.56
CA TYR A 213 11.28 -35.77 -2.98
C TYR A 213 10.57 -34.79 -3.92
N VAL A 214 9.37 -35.17 -4.37
CA VAL A 214 8.50 -34.35 -5.24
C VAL A 214 7.27 -33.95 -4.46
#